data_91f8d513c871e6b0579639181208f57c
#
_entry.id   91f8d513c871e6b0579639181208f57c
#
_cell.length_a   1.000
_cell.length_b   1.000
_cell.length_c   1.000
_cell.angle_alpha   90.00
_cell.angle_beta   90.00
_cell.angle_gamma   90.00
#
_symmetry.space_group_name_H-M   'P 1'
#
loop_
_entity.id
_entity.type
_entity.pdbx_description
1 polymer ?
#
loop_
_entity_poly.entity_id
_entity_poly.type
_entity_poly.pdbx_seq_one_letter_code
_entity_poly.pdbx_strand_id
1 'polypeptide(L)' 'MAVNRVPVLKRCRSLGMDPVYLGIDKKSNRQLKRTNRKMSEYGLQL' A
#
# COMPACT_ATOMS: atom_id res chain seq x y z
N MET A 1 13.45 2.53 -8.97
CA MET A 1 13.62 2.50 -7.51
C MET A 1 12.67 1.51 -6.88
N ALA A 2 13.15 0.77 -5.89
CA ALA A 2 12.31 -0.16 -5.16
C ALA A 2 11.36 0.60 -4.23
N VAL A 3 10.10 0.16 -4.20
CA VAL A 3 9.13 0.73 -3.25
C VAL A 3 9.33 0.04 -1.91
N ASN A 4 9.54 0.82 -0.87
CA ASN A 4 9.72 0.31 0.47
C ASN A 4 8.36 -0.12 1.06
N ARG A 5 8.33 -1.27 1.74
CA ARG A 5 7.10 -1.77 2.37
C ARG A 5 6.61 -0.89 3.51
N VAL A 6 7.52 -0.29 4.26
CA VAL A 6 7.16 0.50 5.44
C VAL A 6 6.20 1.65 5.12
N PRO A 7 6.46 2.49 4.09
CA PRO A 7 5.52 3.55 3.72
C PRO A 7 4.15 3.01 3.29
N VAL A 8 4.13 1.87 2.61
CA VAL A 8 2.89 1.23 2.16
C VAL A 8 2.06 0.76 3.35
N LEU A 9 2.71 0.14 4.33
CA LEU A 9 2.06 -0.31 5.56
C LEU A 9 1.46 0.86 6.34
N LYS A 10 2.20 1.95 6.48
CA LYS A 10 1.74 3.15 7.16
C LYS A 10 0.51 3.74 6.48
N ARG A 11 0.51 3.76 5.15
CA ARG A 11 -0.61 4.27 4.37
C ARG A 11 -1.86 3.39 4.54
N CYS A 12 -1.69 2.07 4.54
CA CYS A 12 -2.79 1.14 4.81
C CYS A 12 -3.45 1.44 6.15
N ARG A 13 -2.66 1.59 7.20
CA ARG A 13 -3.17 1.89 8.53
C ARG A 13 -3.87 3.24 8.57
N SER A 14 -3.30 4.22 7.91
CA SER A 14 -3.87 5.56 7.81
C SER A 14 -5.25 5.57 7.16
N LEU A 15 -5.45 4.68 6.18
CA LEU A 15 -6.73 4.55 5.46
C LEU A 15 -7.69 3.54 6.10
N GLY A 16 -7.31 2.95 7.24
CA GLY A 16 -8.13 1.96 7.92
C GLY A 16 -8.16 0.61 7.22
N MET A 17 -7.17 0.30 6.39
CA MET A 17 -7.06 -0.97 5.68
C MET A 17 -6.17 -1.94 6.45
N ASP A 18 -6.48 -3.25 6.31
CA ASP A 18 -5.68 -4.30 6.92
C ASP A 18 -4.59 -4.75 5.94
N PRO A 19 -3.30 -4.49 6.23
CA PRO A 19 -2.22 -4.89 5.33
C PRO A 19 -2.10 -6.41 5.17
N VAL A 20 -2.48 -7.18 6.18
CA VAL A 20 -2.47 -8.65 6.09
C VAL A 20 -3.52 -9.11 5.09
N TYR A 21 -4.70 -8.54 5.15
CA TYR A 21 -5.79 -8.85 4.21
C TYR A 21 -5.38 -8.52 2.77
N LEU A 22 -4.68 -7.40 2.59
CA LEU A 22 -4.21 -6.98 1.27
C LEU A 22 -2.99 -7.77 0.79
N GLY A 23 -2.38 -8.57 1.65
CA GLY A 23 -1.22 -9.39 1.30
C GLY A 23 0.04 -8.58 1.05
N ILE A 24 0.21 -7.46 1.74
CA ILE A 24 1.35 -6.56 1.53
C ILE A 24 2.69 -7.27 1.72
N ASP A 25 2.78 -8.17 2.71
CA ASP A 25 4.01 -8.89 3.00
C ASP A 25 4.44 -9.85 1.89
N LYS A 26 3.48 -10.27 1.07
CA LYS A 26 3.71 -11.25 -0.01
C LYS A 26 3.86 -10.60 -1.37
N LYS A 27 3.68 -9.29 -1.47
CA LYS A 27 3.76 -8.59 -2.75
C LYS A 27 5.22 -8.32 -3.14
N SER A 28 5.51 -8.44 -4.45
CA SER A 28 6.78 -8.02 -5.00
C SER A 28 6.84 -6.48 -5.06
N ASN A 29 8.03 -5.92 -5.31
CA ASN A 29 8.18 -4.47 -5.44
C ASN A 29 7.27 -3.89 -6.53
N ARG A 30 7.11 -4.60 -7.63
CA ARG A 30 6.22 -4.18 -8.73
C ARG A 30 4.78 -4.07 -8.26
N GLN A 31 4.32 -5.09 -7.53
CA GLN A 31 2.96 -5.12 -6.99
C GLN A 31 2.75 -4.08 -5.90
N LEU A 32 3.75 -3.87 -5.05
CA LEU A 32 3.70 -2.84 -4.01
C LEU A 32 3.57 -1.44 -4.61
N LYS A 33 4.30 -1.17 -5.67
CA LYS A 33 4.23 0.12 -6.36
C LYS A 33 2.82 0.38 -6.88
N ARG A 34 2.21 -0.62 -7.51
CA ARG A 34 0.85 -0.53 -8.03
C ARG A 34 -0.17 -0.33 -6.91
N THR A 35 -0.03 -1.09 -5.82
CA THR A 35 -0.91 -0.99 -4.66
C THR A 35 -0.79 0.39 -4.00
N ASN A 36 0.43 0.88 -3.85
CA ASN A 36 0.68 2.19 -3.27
C ASN A 36 0.02 3.30 -4.09
N ARG A 37 0.09 3.19 -5.41
CA ARG A 37 -0.55 4.15 -6.31
C ARG A 37 -2.06 4.16 -6.14
N LYS A 38 -2.68 2.97 -6.08
CA LYS A 38 -4.13 2.85 -5.87
C LYS A 38 -4.57 3.43 -4.54
N MET A 39 -3.79 3.19 -3.48
CA MET A 39 -4.09 3.75 -2.17
C MET A 39 -3.97 5.27 -2.15
N SER A 40 -3.02 5.83 -2.88
CA SER A 40 -2.89 7.29 -3.01
C SER A 40 -4.12 7.89 -3.67
N GLU A 41 -4.60 7.27 -4.73
CA GLU A 41 -5.81 7.72 -5.43
C GLU A 41 -7.03 7.62 -4.52
N TYR A 42 -7.14 6.53 -3.78
CA TYR A 42 -8.23 6.33 -2.82
C TYR A 42 -8.21 7.38 -1.72
N GLY A 43 -7.03 7.69 -1.19
CA GLY A 43 -6.86 8.71 -0.16
C GLY A 43 -7.28 10.11 -0.63
N LEU A 44 -7.07 10.41 -1.91
CA LEU A 44 -7.46 11.70 -2.47
C LEU A 44 -8.98 11.84 -2.60
N GLN A 45 -9.71 10.73 -2.64
CA GLN A 45 -11.17 10.74 -2.74
C GLN A 45 -11.86 10.92 -1.39
N LEU A 46 -11.13 10.67 -0.33
CA LEU A 46 -11.64 10.82 1.02
C LEU A 46 -11.53 12.26 1.49
#